data_891b57f1fc1fde03394de0467101c2fb
#
_entry.id   891b57f1fc1fde03394de0467101c2fb
#
_cell.length_a   1.000
_cell.length_b   1.000
_cell.length_c   1.000
_cell.angle_alpha   90.00
_cell.angle_beta   90.00
_cell.angle_gamma   90.00
#
_symmetry.space_group_name_H-M   'P 1'
#
loop_
_entity.id
_entity.type
_entity.pdbx_description
1 polymer ?
#
loop_
_entity_poly.entity_id
_entity_poly.type
_entity_poly.pdbx_seq_one_letter_code
_entity_poly.pdbx_strand_id
1 'polypeptide(L)'
;MRNGKWFLLIFTLILASCSSSSEGLRVYPKAVGASDEGFTIQSLRTIATAEMQLRATHGSYGDFDALTQAGFLDTRFVGQTPNLKGYRYSIKASDSDFVVNADPQTTETQPTTGVRHFYLDSSDSVIHVNSTRSASKDDPVL
;
A
#
# COMPACT_ATOMS: atom_id res chain seq x y z
N MET A 1 47.86 10.15 66.69
CA MET A 1 48.38 10.99 65.61
C MET A 1 48.00 10.44 64.31
N ARG A 2 47.32 11.22 63.54
CA ARG A 2 47.17 11.53 62.10
C ARG A 2 45.94 10.99 61.44
N ASN A 3 45.11 11.87 61.34
CA ASN A 3 44.01 12.23 60.41
C ASN A 3 44.15 11.65 59.02
N GLY A 4 43.21 10.78 58.62
CA GLY A 4 42.95 10.43 57.27
C GLY A 4 41.56 10.95 56.87
N LYS A 5 41.53 11.97 56.03
CA LYS A 5 40.32 12.62 55.54
C LYS A 5 39.60 11.66 54.59
N TRP A 6 38.38 11.32 54.93
CA TRP A 6 37.47 10.60 54.09
C TRP A 6 36.94 11.55 53.01
N PHE A 7 37.34 11.29 51.76
CA PHE A 7 36.79 11.93 50.58
C PHE A 7 35.53 11.15 50.17
N LEU A 8 34.40 11.70 50.53
CA LEU A 8 33.08 11.22 50.04
C LEU A 8 32.87 11.75 48.63
N LEU A 9 33.15 10.92 47.64
CA LEU A 9 32.77 11.17 46.23
C LEU A 9 31.28 10.90 46.08
N ILE A 10 30.50 11.98 46.08
CA ILE A 10 29.08 11.95 45.73
C ILE A 10 29.01 11.80 44.24
N PHE A 11 28.70 10.58 43.79
CA PHE A 11 28.39 10.28 42.40
C PHE A 11 26.93 10.71 42.18
N THR A 12 26.71 11.90 41.68
CA THR A 12 25.40 12.38 41.24
C THR A 12 25.02 11.68 39.94
N LEU A 13 24.15 10.69 40.06
CA LEU A 13 23.52 9.99 38.93
C LEU A 13 22.50 10.94 38.30
N ILE A 14 22.88 11.55 37.17
CA ILE A 14 21.97 12.34 36.36
C ILE A 14 21.08 11.34 35.60
N LEU A 15 19.87 11.14 36.09
CA LEU A 15 18.80 10.49 35.35
C LEU A 15 18.39 11.44 34.21
N ALA A 16 18.94 11.22 33.02
CA ALA A 16 18.42 11.82 31.81
C ALA A 16 17.03 11.23 31.55
N SER A 17 16.00 12.00 31.91
CA SER A 17 14.63 11.73 31.51
C SER A 17 14.58 11.79 29.99
N CYS A 18 14.54 10.64 29.35
CA CYS A 18 14.15 10.53 27.95
C CYS A 18 12.66 10.90 27.86
N SER A 19 12.40 12.18 27.58
CA SER A 19 11.09 12.64 27.19
C SER A 19 10.80 11.95 25.84
N SER A 20 10.04 10.87 25.84
CA SER A 20 9.48 10.29 24.63
C SER A 20 8.52 11.32 24.04
N SER A 21 9.03 12.11 23.11
CA SER A 21 8.22 13.00 22.32
C SER A 21 7.18 12.18 21.55
N SER A 22 5.92 12.47 21.80
CA SER A 22 4.75 11.89 21.13
C SER A 22 4.71 12.17 19.61
N GLU A 23 5.72 12.80 19.05
CA GLU A 23 5.87 13.03 17.61
C GLU A 23 6.17 11.75 16.81
N GLY A 24 6.77 10.72 17.40
CA GLY A 24 7.03 9.44 16.73
C GLY A 24 5.76 8.69 16.31
N LEU A 25 4.65 8.88 17.03
CA LEU A 25 3.38 8.21 16.75
C LEU A 25 2.62 8.80 15.54
N ARG A 26 2.92 10.04 15.14
CA ARG A 26 2.30 10.68 13.95
C ARG A 26 2.99 10.33 12.64
N VAL A 27 4.24 9.91 12.67
CA VAL A 27 5.02 9.54 11.48
C VAL A 27 4.73 8.09 11.08
N TYR A 28 4.42 7.22 12.03
CA TYR A 28 4.20 5.80 11.80
C TYR A 28 3.01 5.51 10.85
N PRO A 29 1.83 6.10 11.01
CA PRO A 29 0.71 5.89 10.09
C PRO A 29 1.01 6.34 8.65
N LYS A 30 1.75 7.45 8.49
CA LYS A 30 2.13 7.95 7.16
C LYS A 30 3.15 7.04 6.46
N ALA A 31 4.11 6.50 7.20
CA ALA A 31 5.09 5.55 6.66
C ALA A 31 4.42 4.22 6.26
N VAL A 32 3.47 3.73 7.04
CA VAL A 32 2.67 2.54 6.71
C VAL A 32 1.84 2.79 5.45
N GLY A 33 1.14 3.92 5.35
CA GLY A 33 0.37 4.28 4.16
C GLY A 33 1.25 4.34 2.90
N ALA A 34 2.44 4.92 2.97
CA ALA A 34 3.38 4.96 1.84
C ALA A 34 3.88 3.55 1.44
N SER A 35 4.09 2.66 2.41
CA SER A 35 4.45 1.26 2.15
C SER A 35 3.30 0.50 1.46
N ASP A 36 2.07 0.72 1.90
CA ASP A 36 0.89 0.08 1.34
C ASP A 36 0.57 0.60 -0.07
N GLU A 37 0.79 1.90 -0.34
CA GLU A 37 0.74 2.47 -1.70
C GLU A 37 1.80 1.84 -2.61
N GLY A 38 3.04 1.70 -2.15
CA GLY A 38 4.12 1.04 -2.89
C GLY A 38 3.77 -0.40 -3.26
N PHE A 39 3.22 -1.16 -2.33
CA PHE A 39 2.72 -2.51 -2.57
C PHE A 39 1.58 -2.50 -3.61
N THR A 40 0.65 -1.55 -3.50
CA THR A 40 -0.50 -1.42 -4.40
C THR A 40 -0.06 -1.11 -5.83
N ILE A 41 0.90 -0.22 -6.02
CA ILE A 41 1.49 0.10 -7.33
C ILE A 41 2.11 -1.14 -7.97
N GLN A 42 2.87 -1.92 -7.22
CA GLN A 42 3.45 -3.17 -7.72
C GLN A 42 2.36 -4.21 -8.04
N SER A 43 1.32 -4.31 -7.22
CA SER A 43 0.19 -5.19 -7.46
C SER A 43 -0.53 -4.85 -8.76
N LEU A 44 -0.79 -3.58 -9.04
CA LEU A 44 -1.41 -3.14 -10.30
C LEU A 44 -0.57 -3.52 -11.52
N ARG A 45 0.75 -3.36 -11.47
CA ARG A 45 1.66 -3.79 -12.54
C ARG A 45 1.65 -5.30 -12.73
N THR A 46 1.58 -6.06 -11.64
CA THR A 46 1.48 -7.53 -11.67
C THR A 46 0.16 -7.96 -12.30
N ILE A 47 -0.96 -7.32 -11.94
CA ILE A 47 -2.27 -7.59 -12.52
C ILE A 47 -2.26 -7.30 -14.03
N ALA A 48 -1.72 -6.15 -14.45
CA ALA A 48 -1.62 -5.81 -15.88
C ALA A 48 -0.80 -6.86 -16.64
N THR A 49 0.31 -7.33 -16.08
CA THR A 49 1.12 -8.39 -16.69
C THR A 49 0.35 -9.69 -16.79
N ALA A 50 -0.38 -10.08 -15.73
CA ALA A 50 -1.21 -11.28 -15.69
C ALA A 50 -2.33 -11.24 -16.76
N GLU A 51 -2.96 -10.08 -16.90
CA GLU A 51 -3.98 -9.85 -17.93
C GLU A 51 -3.42 -9.99 -19.35
N MET A 52 -2.26 -9.43 -19.62
CA MET A 52 -1.60 -9.60 -20.92
C MET A 52 -1.25 -11.06 -21.20
N GLN A 53 -0.82 -11.83 -20.20
CA GLN A 53 -0.55 -13.26 -20.30
C GLN A 53 -1.83 -14.05 -20.55
N LEU A 54 -2.90 -13.75 -19.83
CA LEU A 54 -4.19 -14.40 -20.01
C LEU A 54 -4.70 -14.19 -21.44
N ARG A 55 -4.69 -12.94 -21.92
CA ARG A 55 -5.09 -12.63 -23.30
C ARG A 55 -4.24 -13.35 -24.35
N ALA A 56 -2.93 -13.41 -24.14
CA ALA A 56 -2.02 -14.08 -25.08
C ALA A 56 -2.27 -15.59 -25.17
N THR A 57 -2.73 -16.21 -24.08
CA THR A 57 -2.94 -17.68 -24.02
C THR A 57 -4.39 -18.09 -24.23
N HIS A 58 -5.36 -17.27 -23.82
CA HIS A 58 -6.79 -17.58 -23.85
C HIS A 58 -7.59 -16.70 -24.84
N GLY A 59 -6.98 -15.65 -25.39
CA GLY A 59 -7.58 -14.76 -26.38
C GLY A 59 -8.40 -13.60 -25.82
N SER A 60 -8.66 -13.56 -24.51
CA SER A 60 -9.41 -12.50 -23.81
C SER A 60 -8.77 -12.12 -22.49
N TYR A 61 -9.08 -10.95 -21.99
CA TYR A 61 -8.81 -10.56 -20.61
C TYR A 61 -9.81 -11.23 -19.65
N GLY A 62 -9.56 -11.21 -18.34
CA GLY A 62 -10.38 -11.92 -17.37
C GLY A 62 -10.53 -11.20 -16.04
N ASP A 63 -11.33 -11.77 -15.18
CA ASP A 63 -11.46 -11.35 -13.80
C ASP A 63 -10.35 -11.96 -12.90
N PHE A 64 -10.34 -11.59 -11.63
CA PHE A 64 -9.36 -12.11 -10.67
C PHE A 64 -9.39 -13.64 -10.55
N ASP A 65 -10.58 -14.23 -10.64
CA ASP A 65 -10.72 -15.68 -10.54
C ASP A 65 -10.12 -16.39 -11.77
N ALA A 66 -10.34 -15.84 -12.98
CA ALA A 66 -9.72 -16.36 -14.20
C ALA A 66 -8.18 -16.25 -14.15
N LEU A 67 -7.64 -15.11 -13.69
CA LEU A 67 -6.21 -14.87 -13.56
C LEU A 67 -5.55 -15.82 -12.55
N THR A 68 -6.20 -16.06 -11.42
CA THR A 68 -5.69 -16.95 -10.37
C THR A 68 -5.80 -18.43 -10.76
N GLN A 69 -6.89 -18.82 -11.41
CA GLN A 69 -7.06 -20.20 -11.94
C GLN A 69 -6.05 -20.53 -13.05
N ALA A 70 -5.73 -19.56 -13.89
CA ALA A 70 -4.69 -19.69 -14.90
C ALA A 70 -3.25 -19.70 -14.30
N GLY A 71 -3.10 -19.41 -13.03
CA GLY A 71 -1.80 -19.36 -12.34
C GLY A 71 -0.97 -18.12 -12.66
N PHE A 72 -1.56 -17.09 -13.27
CA PHE A 72 -0.88 -15.83 -13.59
C PHE A 72 -0.92 -14.83 -12.45
N LEU A 73 -1.82 -15.01 -11.48
CA LEU A 73 -1.95 -14.15 -10.31
C LEU A 73 -2.00 -14.99 -9.03
N ASP A 74 -1.48 -14.43 -7.94
CA ASP A 74 -1.44 -15.06 -6.62
C ASP A 74 -2.86 -15.28 -6.05
N THR A 75 -3.06 -16.36 -5.31
CA THR A 75 -4.35 -16.73 -4.70
C THR A 75 -4.91 -15.69 -3.73
N ARG A 76 -4.11 -14.73 -3.25
CA ARG A 76 -4.58 -13.60 -2.45
C ARG A 76 -5.54 -12.67 -3.21
N PHE A 77 -5.56 -12.77 -4.54
CA PHE A 77 -6.47 -12.02 -5.41
C PHE A 77 -7.75 -12.77 -5.76
N VAL A 78 -8.02 -13.91 -5.15
CA VAL A 78 -9.27 -14.66 -5.37
C VAL A 78 -10.49 -13.83 -4.93
N GLY A 79 -11.56 -13.89 -5.73
CA GLY A 79 -12.83 -13.22 -5.49
C GLY A 79 -13.01 -11.92 -6.28
N GLN A 80 -14.23 -11.39 -6.23
CA GLN A 80 -14.61 -10.24 -7.05
C GLN A 80 -13.92 -8.93 -6.64
N THR A 81 -13.65 -8.74 -5.34
CA THR A 81 -13.06 -7.52 -4.78
C THR A 81 -12.06 -7.85 -3.69
N PRO A 82 -10.88 -8.40 -4.04
CA PRO A 82 -9.86 -8.74 -3.06
C PRO A 82 -9.36 -7.51 -2.29
N ASN A 83 -9.06 -7.72 -1.01
CA ASN A 83 -8.55 -6.70 -0.10
C ASN A 83 -7.13 -7.05 0.32
N LEU A 84 -6.17 -6.20 -0.06
CA LEU A 84 -4.75 -6.39 0.25
C LEU A 84 -4.15 -5.08 0.76
N LYS A 85 -3.48 -5.15 1.90
CA LYS A 85 -2.78 -3.99 2.47
C LYS A 85 -3.63 -2.72 2.57
N GLY A 86 -4.90 -2.86 2.99
CA GLY A 86 -5.82 -1.73 3.15
C GLY A 86 -6.39 -1.18 1.85
N TYR A 87 -6.15 -1.83 0.71
CA TYR A 87 -6.72 -1.49 -0.59
C TYR A 87 -7.71 -2.55 -1.06
N ARG A 88 -8.83 -2.08 -1.60
CA ARG A 88 -9.79 -2.89 -2.31
C ARG A 88 -9.48 -2.81 -3.80
N TYR A 89 -9.28 -3.95 -4.41
CA TYR A 89 -9.08 -4.05 -5.85
C TYR A 89 -10.39 -4.41 -6.53
N SER A 90 -10.63 -3.84 -7.70
CA SER A 90 -11.70 -4.22 -8.60
C SER A 90 -11.18 -4.28 -10.03
N ILE A 91 -11.67 -5.26 -10.78
CA ILE A 91 -11.34 -5.43 -12.19
C ILE A 91 -12.62 -5.47 -13.01
N LYS A 92 -12.59 -4.84 -14.17
CA LYS A 92 -13.59 -4.99 -15.23
C LYS A 92 -12.83 -5.38 -16.49
N ALA A 93 -13.11 -6.56 -17.00
CA ALA A 93 -12.45 -7.09 -18.17
C ALA A 93 -13.46 -7.48 -19.25
N SER A 94 -13.04 -7.38 -20.50
CA SER A 94 -13.75 -7.80 -21.70
C SER A 94 -12.79 -8.57 -22.62
N ASP A 95 -13.23 -8.96 -23.78
CA ASP A 95 -12.37 -9.60 -24.79
C ASP A 95 -11.25 -8.65 -25.26
N SER A 96 -11.50 -7.35 -25.27
CA SER A 96 -10.62 -6.34 -25.90
C SER A 96 -9.90 -5.44 -24.92
N ASP A 97 -10.42 -5.26 -23.74
CA ASP A 97 -9.92 -4.29 -22.76
C ASP A 97 -10.11 -4.74 -21.30
N PHE A 98 -9.33 -4.16 -20.41
CA PHE A 98 -9.53 -4.27 -18.97
C PHE A 98 -9.27 -2.93 -18.26
N VAL A 99 -9.89 -2.78 -17.10
CA VAL A 99 -9.70 -1.67 -16.17
C VAL A 99 -9.53 -2.24 -14.78
N VAL A 100 -8.52 -1.76 -14.06
CA VAL A 100 -8.28 -2.09 -12.64
C VAL A 100 -8.29 -0.83 -11.81
N ASN A 101 -9.07 -0.84 -10.73
CA ASN A 101 -8.98 0.18 -9.68
C ASN A 101 -8.45 -0.45 -8.38
N ALA A 102 -7.67 0.34 -7.65
CA ALA A 102 -7.30 0.05 -6.28
C ALA A 102 -7.68 1.24 -5.40
N ASP A 103 -8.68 1.05 -4.57
CA ASP A 103 -9.22 2.09 -3.71
C ASP A 103 -8.88 1.80 -2.24
N PRO A 104 -8.39 2.79 -1.48
CA PRO A 104 -8.11 2.61 -0.07
C PRO A 104 -9.40 2.31 0.69
N GLN A 105 -9.32 1.32 1.60
CA GLN A 105 -10.41 1.05 2.51
C GLN A 105 -10.39 2.05 3.66
N THR A 106 -11.47 2.81 3.79
CA THR A 106 -11.70 3.63 4.97
C THR A 106 -12.19 2.73 6.10
N THR A 107 -11.36 2.50 7.11
CA THR A 107 -11.84 2.00 8.39
C THR A 107 -11.95 3.19 9.35
N GLU A 108 -12.94 3.18 10.23
CA GLU A 108 -13.17 4.25 11.24
C GLU A 108 -11.93 4.53 12.12
N THR A 109 -10.96 3.62 12.12
CA THR A 109 -9.75 3.69 12.94
C THR A 109 -8.50 4.16 12.18
N GLN A 110 -8.56 4.30 10.85
CA GLN A 110 -7.42 4.80 10.07
C GLN A 110 -7.78 6.09 9.32
N PRO A 111 -7.16 7.21 9.66
CA PRO A 111 -7.33 8.43 8.88
C PRO A 111 -6.77 8.23 7.47
N THR A 112 -7.62 8.36 6.47
CA THR A 112 -7.31 8.22 5.04
C THR A 112 -6.52 9.39 4.45
N THR A 113 -6.06 10.32 5.28
CA THR A 113 -5.29 11.48 4.84
C THR A 113 -3.94 11.06 4.29
N GLY A 114 -3.77 11.21 3.00
CA GLY A 114 -2.52 10.91 2.27
C GLY A 114 -2.49 9.55 1.60
N VAL A 115 -3.62 8.87 1.50
CA VAL A 115 -3.74 7.60 0.78
C VAL A 115 -4.42 7.87 -0.57
N ARG A 116 -3.76 7.47 -1.65
CA ARG A 116 -4.23 7.73 -3.01
C ARG A 116 -5.03 6.57 -3.57
N HIS A 117 -5.98 6.87 -4.44
CA HIS A 117 -6.67 5.92 -5.29
C HIS A 117 -5.88 5.71 -6.58
N PHE A 118 -5.91 4.52 -7.12
CA PHE A 118 -5.17 4.15 -8.32
C PHE A 118 -6.08 3.55 -9.38
N TYR A 119 -5.74 3.84 -10.64
CA TYR A 119 -6.39 3.32 -11.84
C TYR A 119 -5.33 2.88 -12.82
N LEU A 120 -5.60 1.79 -13.54
CA LEU A 120 -4.80 1.30 -14.66
C LEU A 120 -5.72 0.62 -15.66
N ASP A 121 -5.49 0.81 -16.95
CA ASP A 121 -6.22 0.15 -18.00
C ASP A 121 -5.30 -0.47 -19.08
N SER A 122 -5.91 -1.19 -20.02
CA SER A 122 -5.21 -1.88 -21.11
C SER A 122 -4.71 -0.94 -22.20
N SER A 123 -5.13 0.34 -22.24
CA SER A 123 -4.84 1.22 -23.38
C SER A 123 -3.39 1.70 -23.38
N ASP A 124 -2.83 2.01 -22.23
CA ASP A 124 -1.46 2.47 -22.08
C ASP A 124 -0.69 1.80 -20.94
N SER A 125 -1.39 1.07 -20.06
CA SER A 125 -0.82 0.42 -18.86
C SER A 125 -0.12 1.39 -17.92
N VAL A 126 -0.56 2.64 -17.93
CA VAL A 126 -0.05 3.70 -17.05
C VAL A 126 -0.94 3.80 -15.81
N ILE A 127 -0.31 4.06 -14.66
CA ILE A 127 -1.04 4.22 -13.41
C ILE A 127 -1.45 5.68 -13.23
N HIS A 128 -2.75 5.93 -13.15
CA HIS A 128 -3.32 7.22 -12.81
C HIS A 128 -3.68 7.28 -11.33
N VAL A 129 -3.64 8.48 -10.73
CA VAL A 129 -3.83 8.67 -9.29
C VAL A 129 -4.81 9.78 -8.99
N ASN A 130 -5.61 9.58 -7.92
CA ASN A 130 -6.48 10.60 -7.34
C ASN A 130 -6.42 10.53 -5.81
N SER A 131 -6.44 11.69 -5.12
CA SER A 131 -6.31 11.73 -3.65
C SER A 131 -7.66 11.81 -2.93
N THR A 132 -8.77 11.93 -3.64
CA THR A 132 -10.07 12.24 -3.02
C THR A 132 -11.20 11.32 -3.44
N ARG A 133 -11.07 10.65 -4.57
CA ARG A 133 -12.06 9.73 -5.14
C ARG A 133 -11.37 8.62 -5.92
N SER A 134 -12.12 7.60 -6.26
CA SER A 134 -11.65 6.55 -7.16
C SER A 134 -11.04 7.17 -8.42
N ALA A 135 -9.83 6.73 -8.76
CA ALA A 135 -9.09 7.28 -9.89
C ALA A 135 -9.69 6.81 -11.23
N SER A 136 -9.46 7.59 -12.27
CA SER A 136 -9.90 7.33 -13.62
C SER A 136 -8.79 7.63 -14.63
N LYS A 137 -9.04 7.32 -15.89
CA LYS A 137 -8.13 7.61 -17.01
C LYS A 137 -7.77 9.09 -17.15
N ASP A 138 -8.67 9.99 -16.74
CA ASP A 138 -8.49 11.45 -16.89
C ASP A 138 -7.71 12.08 -15.73
N ASP A 139 -7.37 11.29 -14.73
CA ASP A 139 -6.60 11.75 -13.57
C ASP A 139 -5.09 11.80 -13.87
N PRO A 140 -4.30 12.56 -13.10
CA PRO A 140 -2.85 12.64 -13.29
C PRO A 140 -2.16 11.27 -13.25
N VAL A 141 -1.12 11.14 -14.06
CA VAL A 141 -0.23 9.99 -14.06
C VAL A 141 0.67 10.01 -12.81
N LEU A 142 0.97 8.82 -12.28
CA LEU A 142 1.82 8.60 -11.11
C LEU A 142 3.27 9.04 -11.38
#